data_2589f4c85065ce3c2b78edd7899a0d5b
#
_entry.id   2589f4c85065ce3c2b78edd7899a0d5b
#
_cell.length_a   1.000
_cell.length_b   1.000
_cell.length_c   1.000
_cell.angle_alpha   90.00
_cell.angle_beta   90.00
_cell.angle_gamma   90.00
#
_symmetry.space_group_name_H-M   'P 1'
#
loop_
_entity.id
_entity.type
_entity.pdbx_description
1 polymer ?
#
loop_
_entity_poly.entity_id
_entity_poly.type
_entity_poly.pdbx_seq_one_letter_code
_entity_poly.pdbx_strand_id
1 'polypeptide(L)'
;ATTEIYTLSLHDALPISEVQVVEYAAVSDHVSYYAVSGGKLIHYISQDLNKLPVSFINNGTAPSYLNEGVKYYSYDGHYFYTDYAVMLSDYQNNTNGQNAVNAGNAFYNFFQFKNMREATKYSGEELNVMLQSAMSAAGVDTASSKLSGTGLSFVKYQNVYSVNALLSMGIAINESGWGTSWICRNKNNIFGLNAVDSAPGISADTYASIDDCIRSFMKEWMDEGYLDSSDWRNHGTYL
;
A
#
# COMPACT_ATOMS: atom_id res chain seq x y z
N ALA A 1 -18.24 13.07 -29.97
CA ALA A 1 -16.80 12.92 -29.75
C ALA A 1 -16.62 11.81 -28.71
N THR A 2 -16.00 10.74 -29.11
CA THR A 2 -15.76 9.55 -28.27
C THR A 2 -14.62 9.89 -27.32
N THR A 3 -14.85 9.85 -26.02
CA THR A 3 -13.81 10.07 -25.01
C THR A 3 -13.19 8.74 -24.66
N GLU A 4 -11.95 8.55 -25.00
CA GLU A 4 -11.15 7.35 -24.73
C GLU A 4 -10.46 7.47 -23.40
N ILE A 5 -10.44 6.40 -22.62
CA ILE A 5 -9.96 6.42 -21.24
C ILE A 5 -9.04 5.25 -20.97
N TYR A 6 -7.92 5.57 -20.37
CA TYR A 6 -6.90 4.61 -19.95
C TYR A 6 -6.85 4.51 -18.43
N THR A 7 -6.98 3.30 -17.89
CA THR A 7 -6.65 3.03 -16.50
C THR A 7 -5.46 2.08 -16.48
N LEU A 8 -4.27 2.62 -16.28
CA LEU A 8 -3.06 1.83 -16.03
C LEU A 8 -2.82 1.81 -14.52
N SER A 9 -2.80 0.61 -13.94
CA SER A 9 -2.20 0.41 -12.62
C SER A 9 -0.68 0.59 -12.74
N LEU A 10 -0.09 1.46 -11.93
CA LEU A 10 1.34 1.80 -11.98
C LEU A 10 2.28 0.66 -11.55
N HIS A 11 1.76 -0.50 -11.14
CA HIS A 11 2.58 -1.61 -10.65
C HIS A 11 2.96 -2.68 -11.70
N ASP A 12 2.27 -2.69 -12.86
CA ASP A 12 2.65 -3.54 -13.99
C ASP A 12 2.60 -2.70 -15.25
N ALA A 13 3.69 -2.00 -15.54
CA ALA A 13 3.85 -1.31 -16.83
C ALA A 13 3.98 -2.34 -17.94
N LEU A 14 2.84 -2.77 -18.49
CA LEU A 14 2.82 -3.49 -19.75
C LEU A 14 3.45 -2.62 -20.85
N PRO A 15 4.16 -3.21 -21.81
CA PRO A 15 4.65 -2.49 -22.97
C PRO A 15 3.50 -1.72 -23.63
N ILE A 16 3.73 -0.46 -24.00
CA ILE A 16 2.71 0.41 -24.64
C ILE A 16 2.08 -0.25 -25.88
N SER A 17 2.75 -1.22 -26.49
CA SER A 17 2.25 -2.03 -27.60
C SER A 17 1.05 -2.93 -27.26
N GLU A 18 0.74 -3.11 -25.96
CA GLU A 18 -0.37 -3.96 -25.49
C GLU A 18 -1.57 -3.16 -24.98
N VAL A 19 -1.52 -1.83 -25.05
CA VAL A 19 -2.63 -0.98 -24.62
C VAL A 19 -3.75 -1.02 -25.65
N GLN A 20 -4.94 -1.40 -25.21
CA GLN A 20 -6.16 -1.35 -26.02
C GLN A 20 -7.01 -0.14 -25.67
N VAL A 21 -7.50 0.55 -26.69
CA VAL A 21 -8.51 1.59 -26.55
C VAL A 21 -9.88 0.97 -26.65
N VAL A 22 -10.71 1.14 -25.62
CA VAL A 22 -12.07 0.58 -25.58
C VAL A 22 -13.10 1.67 -25.25
N GLU A 23 -14.31 1.50 -25.77
CA GLU A 23 -15.43 2.36 -25.43
C GLU A 23 -15.80 2.17 -23.96
N TYR A 24 -15.84 3.26 -23.17
CA TYR A 24 -16.19 3.19 -21.74
C TYR A 24 -17.55 2.49 -21.52
N ALA A 25 -18.55 2.78 -22.34
CA ALA A 25 -19.88 2.18 -22.20
C ALA A 25 -19.87 0.63 -22.29
N ALA A 26 -18.88 0.06 -23.00
CA ALA A 26 -18.74 -1.40 -23.12
C ALA A 26 -18.08 -2.04 -21.88
N VAL A 27 -17.36 -1.26 -21.06
CA VAL A 27 -16.57 -1.75 -19.92
C VAL A 27 -16.89 -1.07 -18.58
N SER A 28 -17.96 -0.27 -18.55
CA SER A 28 -18.31 0.57 -17.38
C SER A 28 -18.47 -0.20 -16.07
N ASP A 29 -18.87 -1.46 -16.12
CA ASP A 29 -18.98 -2.33 -14.95
C ASP A 29 -17.66 -3.01 -14.56
N HIS A 30 -16.66 -2.93 -15.42
CA HIS A 30 -15.38 -3.63 -15.28
C HIS A 30 -14.23 -2.72 -14.86
N VAL A 31 -14.43 -1.40 -14.82
CA VAL A 31 -13.40 -0.45 -14.36
C VAL A 31 -13.22 -0.49 -12.85
N SER A 32 -12.05 -0.09 -12.38
CA SER A 32 -11.79 0.05 -10.95
C SER A 32 -12.72 1.08 -10.30
N TYR A 33 -13.15 0.81 -9.08
CA TYR A 33 -14.02 1.71 -8.31
C TYR A 33 -13.81 1.57 -6.82
N TYR A 34 -14.27 2.54 -6.07
CA TYR A 34 -14.35 2.50 -4.61
C TYR A 34 -15.80 2.27 -4.18
N ALA A 35 -16.00 1.58 -3.06
CA ALA A 35 -17.30 1.46 -2.40
C ALA A 35 -17.13 1.37 -0.89
N VAL A 36 -18.16 1.79 -0.17
CA VAL A 36 -18.24 1.54 1.28
C VAL A 36 -18.86 0.16 1.49
N SER A 37 -18.21 -0.66 2.29
CA SER A 37 -18.71 -1.98 2.68
C SER A 37 -18.38 -2.24 4.15
N GLY A 38 -19.41 -2.43 4.98
CA GLY A 38 -19.26 -2.62 6.41
C GLY A 38 -18.54 -1.46 7.12
N GLY A 39 -18.78 -0.22 6.69
CA GLY A 39 -18.12 0.97 7.20
C GLY A 39 -16.65 1.13 6.80
N LYS A 40 -16.15 0.33 5.87
CA LYS A 40 -14.78 0.42 5.32
C LYS A 40 -14.81 0.91 3.89
N LEU A 41 -13.81 1.70 3.51
CA LEU A 41 -13.56 2.12 2.13
C LEU A 41 -12.77 1.05 1.40
N ILE A 42 -13.41 0.38 0.47
CA ILE A 42 -12.83 -0.70 -0.33
C ILE A 42 -12.55 -0.19 -1.74
N HIS A 43 -11.31 -0.34 -2.20
CA HIS A 43 -10.92 -0.11 -3.59
C HIS A 43 -10.96 -1.45 -4.34
N TYR A 44 -11.90 -1.60 -5.24
CA TYR A 44 -11.99 -2.72 -6.16
C TYR A 44 -11.16 -2.43 -7.39
N ILE A 45 -10.21 -3.32 -7.69
CA ILE A 45 -9.19 -3.10 -8.73
C ILE A 45 -9.51 -3.99 -9.93
N SER A 46 -9.64 -3.36 -11.09
CA SER A 46 -9.74 -4.05 -12.36
C SER A 46 -8.35 -4.43 -12.87
N GLN A 47 -8.18 -5.70 -13.16
CA GLN A 47 -6.98 -6.25 -13.80
C GLN A 47 -7.26 -6.68 -15.26
N ASP A 48 -8.54 -6.78 -15.62
CA ASP A 48 -8.99 -7.24 -16.94
C ASP A 48 -10.36 -6.61 -17.21
N LEU A 49 -10.44 -5.72 -18.19
CA LEU A 49 -11.68 -5.03 -18.56
C LEU A 49 -12.75 -5.95 -19.18
N ASN A 50 -12.46 -7.23 -19.40
CA ASN A 50 -13.45 -8.24 -19.77
C ASN A 50 -14.12 -8.91 -18.57
N LYS A 51 -13.70 -8.58 -17.33
CA LYS A 51 -14.18 -9.19 -16.09
C LYS A 51 -14.51 -8.15 -15.04
N LEU A 52 -15.44 -8.49 -14.15
CA LEU A 52 -15.70 -7.67 -12.96
C LEU A 52 -14.45 -7.61 -12.08
N PRO A 53 -14.18 -6.45 -11.43
CA PRO A 53 -13.08 -6.33 -10.46
C PRO A 53 -13.29 -7.28 -9.29
N VAL A 54 -12.32 -8.19 -9.07
CA VAL A 54 -12.34 -9.19 -7.99
C VAL A 54 -11.25 -8.94 -6.94
N SER A 55 -10.16 -8.26 -7.33
CA SER A 55 -9.13 -7.83 -6.40
C SER A 55 -9.58 -6.58 -5.65
N PHE A 56 -9.24 -6.48 -4.36
CA PHE A 56 -9.57 -5.29 -3.58
C PHE A 56 -8.52 -4.94 -2.54
N ILE A 57 -8.48 -3.65 -2.19
CA ILE A 57 -7.68 -3.12 -1.08
C ILE A 57 -8.62 -2.47 -0.07
N ASN A 58 -8.46 -2.80 1.20
CA ASN A 58 -9.18 -2.15 2.30
C ASN A 58 -8.41 -0.90 2.73
N ASN A 59 -8.94 0.27 2.44
CA ASN A 59 -8.36 1.57 2.79
C ASN A 59 -8.75 2.07 4.21
N GLY A 60 -9.28 1.19 5.03
CA GLY A 60 -9.64 1.53 6.41
C GLY A 60 -11.06 2.07 6.56
N THR A 61 -11.29 2.90 7.55
CA THR A 61 -12.63 3.46 7.84
C THR A 61 -13.08 4.40 6.74
N ALA A 62 -14.29 4.18 6.23
CA ALA A 62 -14.86 5.04 5.20
C ALA A 62 -15.17 6.44 5.76
N PRO A 63 -14.85 7.50 4.99
CA PRO A 63 -15.27 8.86 5.35
C PRO A 63 -16.80 8.98 5.36
N SER A 64 -17.32 9.84 6.23
CA SER A 64 -18.78 10.00 6.45
C SER A 64 -19.55 10.58 5.24
N TYR A 65 -18.84 11.16 4.28
CA TYR A 65 -19.44 11.68 3.05
C TYR A 65 -19.64 10.63 1.96
N LEU A 66 -19.11 9.39 2.15
CA LEU A 66 -19.35 8.26 1.27
C LEU A 66 -20.42 7.33 1.84
N ASN A 67 -21.34 6.89 0.98
CA ASN A 67 -22.48 6.08 1.39
C ASN A 67 -22.28 4.60 1.06
N GLU A 68 -22.83 3.73 1.90
CA GLU A 68 -22.85 2.28 1.68
C GLU A 68 -23.58 1.94 0.37
N GLY A 69 -23.03 0.99 -0.40
CA GLY A 69 -23.64 0.49 -1.62
C GLY A 69 -23.54 1.41 -2.85
N VAL A 70 -22.87 2.54 -2.75
CA VAL A 70 -22.62 3.46 -3.88
C VAL A 70 -21.24 3.18 -4.47
N LYS A 71 -21.14 3.07 -5.80
CA LYS A 71 -19.88 3.04 -6.51
C LYS A 71 -19.33 4.47 -6.66
N TYR A 72 -18.05 4.63 -6.34
CA TYR A 72 -17.33 5.88 -6.53
C TYR A 72 -16.13 5.64 -7.43
N TYR A 73 -15.85 6.59 -8.31
CA TYR A 73 -14.67 6.60 -9.17
C TYR A 73 -13.69 7.62 -8.65
N SER A 74 -12.41 7.32 -8.74
CA SER A 74 -11.35 8.24 -8.37
C SER A 74 -10.12 7.96 -9.21
N TYR A 75 -9.52 8.98 -9.77
CA TYR A 75 -8.29 8.87 -10.55
C TYR A 75 -7.05 8.76 -9.66
N ASP A 76 -7.03 9.51 -8.56
CA ASP A 76 -5.88 9.68 -7.66
C ASP A 76 -6.08 9.08 -6.26
N GLY A 77 -7.27 8.56 -5.97
CA GLY A 77 -7.64 8.07 -4.63
C GLY A 77 -7.97 9.17 -3.62
N HIS A 78 -7.94 10.45 -4.04
CA HIS A 78 -8.19 11.61 -3.16
C HIS A 78 -9.56 12.24 -3.35
N TYR A 79 -10.06 12.25 -4.58
CA TYR A 79 -11.34 12.83 -4.92
C TYR A 79 -12.26 11.77 -5.52
N PHE A 80 -13.47 11.65 -4.97
CA PHE A 80 -14.45 10.62 -5.31
C PHE A 80 -15.62 11.18 -6.12
N TYR A 81 -16.01 10.49 -7.15
CA TYR A 81 -17.07 10.87 -8.07
C TYR A 81 -18.07 9.74 -8.23
N THR A 82 -19.36 10.06 -8.33
CA THR A 82 -20.41 9.08 -8.65
C THR A 82 -20.60 8.88 -10.15
N ASP A 83 -20.01 9.78 -10.96
CA ASP A 83 -20.06 9.72 -12.43
C ASP A 83 -18.64 9.72 -13.00
N TYR A 84 -18.32 8.71 -13.79
CA TYR A 84 -17.01 8.52 -14.38
C TYR A 84 -16.68 9.62 -15.41
N ALA A 85 -17.67 10.08 -16.20
CA ALA A 85 -17.43 11.11 -17.19
C ALA A 85 -17.14 12.48 -16.55
N VAL A 86 -17.80 12.76 -15.42
CA VAL A 86 -17.51 13.97 -14.63
C VAL A 86 -16.10 13.92 -14.06
N MET A 87 -15.67 12.79 -13.51
CA MET A 87 -14.29 12.58 -13.05
C MET A 87 -13.28 12.89 -14.15
N LEU A 88 -13.47 12.32 -15.33
CA LEU A 88 -12.58 12.53 -16.46
C LEU A 88 -12.53 13.99 -16.90
N SER A 89 -13.71 14.63 -16.99
CA SER A 89 -13.80 16.02 -17.37
C SER A 89 -12.98 16.91 -16.42
N ASP A 90 -13.07 16.67 -15.12
CA ASP A 90 -12.29 17.42 -14.13
C ASP A 90 -10.79 17.23 -14.36
N TYR A 91 -10.33 15.99 -14.60
CA TYR A 91 -8.92 15.69 -14.84
C TYR A 91 -8.42 16.30 -16.17
N GLN A 92 -9.17 16.16 -17.25
CA GLN A 92 -8.82 16.71 -18.57
C GLN A 92 -8.70 18.25 -18.55
N ASN A 93 -9.48 18.90 -17.70
CA ASN A 93 -9.49 20.37 -17.58
C ASN A 93 -8.57 20.89 -16.45
N ASN A 94 -7.81 20.01 -15.78
CA ASN A 94 -6.98 20.35 -14.62
C ASN A 94 -7.77 21.01 -13.47
N THR A 95 -9.01 20.60 -13.28
CA THR A 95 -9.92 21.06 -12.20
C THR A 95 -10.18 19.94 -11.20
N ASN A 96 -9.16 19.15 -10.89
CA ASN A 96 -9.26 17.95 -10.05
C ASN A 96 -10.02 18.20 -8.75
N GLY A 97 -11.02 17.38 -8.50
CA GLY A 97 -11.84 17.45 -7.29
C GLY A 97 -12.93 18.50 -7.31
N GLN A 98 -13.04 19.34 -8.33
CA GLN A 98 -14.03 20.44 -8.36
C GLN A 98 -15.48 19.93 -8.27
N ASN A 99 -15.79 18.84 -8.99
CA ASN A 99 -17.12 18.24 -9.04
C ASN A 99 -17.19 16.91 -8.27
N ALA A 100 -16.19 16.62 -7.43
CA ALA A 100 -16.16 15.45 -6.57
C ALA A 100 -17.18 15.55 -5.43
N VAL A 101 -17.62 14.40 -4.90
CA VAL A 101 -18.46 14.31 -3.70
C VAL A 101 -17.80 14.99 -2.50
N ASN A 102 -16.47 14.95 -2.45
CA ASN A 102 -15.64 15.57 -1.42
C ASN A 102 -14.85 16.78 -1.94
N ALA A 103 -15.45 17.58 -2.80
CA ALA A 103 -14.83 18.80 -3.34
C ALA A 103 -14.25 19.68 -2.22
N GLY A 104 -13.02 20.14 -2.38
CA GLY A 104 -12.31 20.95 -1.40
C GLY A 104 -11.85 20.19 -0.14
N ASN A 105 -12.07 18.88 -0.05
CA ASN A 105 -11.68 18.04 1.08
C ASN A 105 -11.09 16.72 0.58
N ALA A 106 -9.86 16.76 0.07
CA ALA A 106 -9.17 15.58 -0.44
C ALA A 106 -9.06 14.48 0.63
N PHE A 107 -9.36 13.24 0.26
CA PHE A 107 -9.18 12.09 1.12
C PHE A 107 -7.71 11.67 1.15
N TYR A 108 -7.23 11.40 2.34
CA TYR A 108 -5.92 10.82 2.56
C TYR A 108 -6.03 9.66 3.53
N ASN A 109 -5.46 8.52 3.18
CA ASN A 109 -5.34 7.42 4.11
C ASN A 109 -4.40 7.83 5.25
N PHE A 110 -4.85 7.66 6.49
CA PHE A 110 -4.13 8.11 7.69
C PHE A 110 -2.64 7.74 7.70
N PHE A 111 -2.31 6.52 7.28
CA PHE A 111 -0.92 6.04 7.32
C PHE A 111 -0.04 6.58 6.18
N GLN A 112 -0.58 7.12 5.09
CA GLN A 112 0.21 7.72 4.01
C GLN A 112 1.03 8.94 4.47
N PHE A 113 0.52 9.65 5.47
CA PHE A 113 1.10 10.91 5.96
C PHE A 113 1.68 10.78 7.36
N LYS A 114 1.75 9.57 7.92
CA LYS A 114 2.39 9.34 9.20
C LYS A 114 3.90 9.45 9.04
N ASN A 115 4.48 10.39 9.81
CA ASN A 115 5.92 10.61 9.75
C ASN A 115 6.69 9.36 10.24
N MET A 116 7.56 8.83 9.37
CA MET A 116 8.40 7.68 9.71
C MET A 116 9.42 7.98 10.81
N ARG A 117 9.73 9.25 11.08
CA ARG A 117 10.60 9.70 12.21
C ARG A 117 9.82 9.84 13.52
N GLU A 118 8.49 9.80 13.50
CA GLU A 118 7.70 9.86 14.73
C GLU A 118 7.58 8.46 15.35
N ALA A 119 8.11 8.29 16.55
CA ALA A 119 8.04 7.01 17.26
C ALA A 119 6.60 6.58 17.52
N THR A 120 6.30 5.29 17.35
CA THR A 120 5.05 4.73 17.88
C THR A 120 5.08 4.72 19.41
N LYS A 121 3.90 4.83 20.03
CA LYS A 121 3.75 4.75 21.48
C LYS A 121 3.55 3.31 21.99
N TYR A 122 3.37 2.37 21.09
CA TYR A 122 3.17 0.97 21.44
C TYR A 122 4.49 0.34 21.90
N SER A 123 4.42 -0.47 22.95
CA SER A 123 5.51 -1.34 23.39
C SER A 123 5.71 -2.50 22.40
N GLY A 124 6.83 -3.19 22.51
CA GLY A 124 7.09 -4.38 21.67
C GLY A 124 6.11 -5.52 21.92
N GLU A 125 5.66 -5.67 23.18
CA GLU A 125 4.64 -6.64 23.57
C GLU A 125 3.28 -6.30 22.95
N GLU A 126 2.86 -5.04 22.99
CA GLU A 126 1.62 -4.58 22.35
C GLU A 126 1.67 -4.79 20.83
N LEU A 127 2.80 -4.49 20.18
CA LEU A 127 3.00 -4.78 18.76
C LEU A 127 2.89 -6.29 18.46
N ASN A 128 3.43 -7.14 19.33
CA ASN A 128 3.28 -8.61 19.17
C ASN A 128 1.82 -9.05 19.26
N VAL A 129 1.05 -8.50 20.22
CA VAL A 129 -0.38 -8.81 20.37
C VAL A 129 -1.17 -8.34 19.15
N MET A 130 -0.90 -7.12 18.66
CA MET A 130 -1.54 -6.56 17.47
C MET A 130 -1.23 -7.43 16.23
N LEU A 131 0.02 -7.84 16.06
CA LEU A 131 0.46 -8.68 14.96
C LEU A 131 -0.23 -10.06 14.99
N GLN A 132 -0.30 -10.72 16.15
CA GLN A 132 -1.01 -11.99 16.31
C GLN A 132 -2.50 -11.85 15.96
N SER A 133 -3.15 -10.79 16.43
CA SER A 133 -4.56 -10.52 16.13
C SER A 133 -4.78 -10.32 14.63
N ALA A 134 -3.90 -9.58 13.99
CA ALA A 134 -3.97 -9.31 12.56
C ALA A 134 -3.72 -10.59 11.73
N MET A 135 -2.74 -11.42 12.11
CA MET A 135 -2.49 -12.73 11.50
C MET A 135 -3.71 -13.65 11.60
N SER A 136 -4.31 -13.74 12.81
CA SER A 136 -5.53 -14.53 13.02
C SER A 136 -6.68 -14.05 12.13
N ALA A 137 -6.89 -12.75 12.02
CA ALA A 137 -7.91 -12.18 11.16
C ALA A 137 -7.65 -12.45 9.66
N ALA A 138 -6.37 -12.52 9.26
CA ALA A 138 -5.96 -12.86 7.91
C ALA A 138 -5.90 -14.37 7.63
N GLY A 139 -6.22 -15.23 8.61
CA GLY A 139 -6.13 -16.70 8.48
C GLY A 139 -4.70 -17.23 8.39
N VAL A 140 -3.72 -16.47 8.88
CA VAL A 140 -2.30 -16.86 8.87
C VAL A 140 -1.96 -17.62 10.16
N ASP A 141 -1.32 -18.77 10.00
CA ASP A 141 -0.77 -19.50 11.15
C ASP A 141 0.43 -18.75 11.74
N THR A 142 0.27 -18.26 12.97
CA THR A 142 1.30 -17.50 13.68
C THR A 142 2.58 -18.31 13.94
N ALA A 143 2.47 -19.64 14.09
CA ALA A 143 3.63 -20.51 14.30
C ALA A 143 4.50 -20.65 13.05
N SER A 144 3.92 -20.46 11.87
CA SER A 144 4.64 -20.53 10.59
C SER A 144 5.28 -19.20 10.18
N SER A 145 4.94 -18.09 10.84
CA SER A 145 5.39 -16.75 10.51
C SER A 145 6.71 -16.38 11.19
N LYS A 146 7.68 -15.94 10.40
CA LYS A 146 8.94 -15.38 10.91
C LYS A 146 8.77 -13.99 11.57
N LEU A 147 7.63 -13.35 11.44
CA LEU A 147 7.31 -12.09 12.11
C LEU A 147 6.82 -12.29 13.55
N SER A 148 6.41 -13.50 13.94
CA SER A 148 5.93 -13.78 15.30
C SER A 148 6.98 -13.39 16.34
N GLY A 149 6.60 -12.55 17.33
CA GLY A 149 7.48 -12.11 18.41
C GLY A 149 8.47 -10.99 18.06
N THR A 150 8.42 -10.43 16.86
CA THR A 150 9.42 -9.40 16.41
C THR A 150 9.16 -7.99 16.91
N GLY A 151 8.04 -7.72 17.56
CA GLY A 151 7.68 -6.38 18.06
C GLY A 151 8.75 -5.74 18.94
N LEU A 152 9.42 -6.54 19.79
CA LEU A 152 10.53 -6.06 20.63
C LEU A 152 11.71 -5.55 19.80
N SER A 153 12.09 -6.27 18.73
CA SER A 153 13.15 -5.86 17.81
C SER A 153 12.81 -4.54 17.10
N PHE A 154 11.58 -4.40 16.60
CA PHE A 154 11.13 -3.16 15.97
C PHE A 154 11.21 -1.98 16.94
N VAL A 155 10.71 -2.08 18.17
CA VAL A 155 10.78 -1.02 19.18
C VAL A 155 12.21 -0.74 19.59
N LYS A 156 13.06 -1.77 19.78
CA LYS A 156 14.49 -1.61 20.05
C LYS A 156 15.15 -0.71 19.00
N TYR A 157 14.94 -0.98 17.72
CA TYR A 157 15.58 -0.22 16.65
C TYR A 157 14.91 1.12 16.35
N GLN A 158 13.61 1.27 16.64
CA GLN A 158 12.98 2.59 16.69
C GLN A 158 13.73 3.54 17.63
N ASN A 159 14.08 3.06 18.82
CA ASN A 159 14.76 3.88 19.83
C ASN A 159 16.22 4.20 19.45
N VAL A 160 16.84 3.38 18.61
CA VAL A 160 18.22 3.57 18.15
C VAL A 160 18.30 4.48 16.91
N TYR A 161 17.41 4.29 15.95
CA TYR A 161 17.50 4.93 14.63
C TYR A 161 16.39 5.96 14.37
N SER A 162 15.50 6.19 15.32
CA SER A 162 14.36 7.12 15.16
C SER A 162 13.52 6.79 13.91
N VAL A 163 13.22 5.50 13.70
CA VAL A 163 12.36 5.01 12.61
C VAL A 163 11.14 4.33 13.23
N ASN A 164 9.94 4.68 12.79
CA ASN A 164 8.68 4.22 13.37
C ASN A 164 8.54 2.69 13.33
N ALA A 165 8.43 2.05 14.49
CA ALA A 165 8.35 0.60 14.63
C ALA A 165 7.07 0.01 14.04
N LEU A 166 5.91 0.66 14.24
CA LEU A 166 4.62 0.18 13.74
C LEU A 166 4.57 0.22 12.20
N LEU A 167 5.02 1.32 11.60
CA LEU A 167 5.05 1.46 10.14
C LEU A 167 6.06 0.47 9.52
N SER A 168 7.25 0.32 10.11
CA SER A 168 8.26 -0.65 9.66
C SER A 168 7.73 -2.08 9.75
N MET A 169 7.01 -2.42 10.82
CA MET A 169 6.36 -3.73 10.94
C MET A 169 5.26 -3.92 9.88
N GLY A 170 4.48 -2.89 9.57
CA GLY A 170 3.49 -2.91 8.50
C GLY A 170 4.11 -3.17 7.12
N ILE A 171 5.23 -2.54 6.82
CA ILE A 171 6.02 -2.80 5.60
C ILE A 171 6.48 -4.26 5.58
N ALA A 172 7.06 -4.77 6.68
CA ALA A 172 7.51 -6.16 6.76
C ALA A 172 6.37 -7.17 6.54
N ILE A 173 5.17 -6.90 7.05
CA ILE A 173 3.98 -7.72 6.81
C ILE A 173 3.68 -7.82 5.32
N ASN A 174 3.65 -6.68 4.62
CA ASN A 174 3.37 -6.62 3.19
C ASN A 174 4.44 -7.32 2.36
N GLU A 175 5.70 -6.96 2.56
CA GLU A 175 6.84 -7.45 1.75
C GLU A 175 7.12 -8.94 1.95
N SER A 176 6.88 -9.48 3.14
CA SER A 176 7.14 -10.89 3.44
C SER A 176 5.93 -11.80 3.29
N GLY A 177 4.76 -11.27 2.89
CA GLY A 177 3.51 -12.03 2.93
C GLY A 177 3.26 -12.61 4.32
N TRP A 178 3.17 -11.74 5.33
CA TRP A 178 3.00 -12.11 6.74
C TRP A 178 4.16 -12.92 7.33
N GLY A 179 5.38 -12.76 6.84
CA GLY A 179 6.53 -13.52 7.30
C GLY A 179 6.57 -14.96 6.81
N THR A 180 5.84 -15.27 5.74
CA THR A 180 5.70 -16.66 5.24
C THR A 180 6.35 -16.88 3.87
N SER A 181 6.80 -15.83 3.18
CA SER A 181 7.42 -15.94 1.86
C SER A 181 8.69 -16.81 1.88
N TRP A 182 9.02 -17.38 0.73
CA TRP A 182 10.22 -18.22 0.59
C TRP A 182 11.51 -17.46 0.98
N ILE A 183 11.66 -16.21 0.52
CA ILE A 183 12.82 -15.35 0.84
C ILE A 183 12.91 -15.13 2.34
N CYS A 184 11.80 -14.79 2.97
CA CYS A 184 11.74 -14.60 4.42
C CYS A 184 12.19 -15.85 5.18
N ARG A 185 11.68 -17.02 4.81
CA ARG A 185 11.97 -18.29 5.51
C ARG A 185 13.40 -18.77 5.32
N ASN A 186 13.97 -18.61 4.12
CA ASN A 186 15.26 -19.19 3.76
C ASN A 186 16.42 -18.21 3.90
N LYS A 187 16.15 -16.90 3.86
CA LYS A 187 17.17 -15.85 3.91
C LYS A 187 17.04 -14.90 5.11
N ASN A 188 16.04 -15.11 6.00
CA ASN A 188 15.67 -14.19 7.08
C ASN A 188 15.43 -12.74 6.59
N ASN A 189 15.01 -12.58 5.34
CA ASN A 189 14.83 -11.28 4.70
C ASN A 189 13.32 -10.97 4.63
N ILE A 190 12.83 -10.22 5.61
CA ILE A 190 11.40 -9.90 5.76
C ILE A 190 10.96 -8.67 4.97
N PHE A 191 11.88 -7.99 4.29
CA PHE A 191 11.59 -6.81 3.47
C PHE A 191 11.87 -7.02 1.98
N GLY A 192 12.31 -8.20 1.57
CA GLY A 192 12.67 -8.46 0.18
C GLY A 192 13.87 -7.65 -0.32
N LEU A 193 14.75 -7.20 0.57
CA LEU A 193 15.87 -6.32 0.26
C LEU A 193 16.78 -6.95 -0.80
N ASN A 194 17.11 -6.15 -1.83
CA ASN A 194 17.91 -6.53 -2.99
C ASN A 194 17.36 -7.73 -3.81
N ALA A 195 16.08 -8.05 -3.65
CA ALA A 195 15.40 -9.00 -4.53
C ALA A 195 15.15 -8.34 -5.90
N VAL A 196 15.70 -8.91 -6.98
CA VAL A 196 15.40 -8.47 -8.36
C VAL A 196 14.38 -9.41 -8.99
N ASP A 197 13.44 -8.87 -9.78
CA ASP A 197 12.30 -9.61 -10.34
C ASP A 197 12.71 -10.83 -11.18
N SER A 198 13.82 -10.73 -11.90
CA SER A 198 14.31 -11.81 -12.75
C SER A 198 14.87 -13.02 -11.98
N ALA A 199 15.31 -12.84 -10.72
CA ALA A 199 15.90 -13.89 -9.90
C ALA A 199 15.84 -13.57 -8.39
N PRO A 200 14.64 -13.35 -7.81
CA PRO A 200 14.51 -12.83 -6.45
C PRO A 200 15.12 -13.76 -5.38
N GLY A 201 15.03 -15.06 -5.58
CA GLY A 201 15.62 -16.05 -4.68
C GLY A 201 17.17 -16.07 -4.69
N ILE A 202 17.82 -15.58 -5.74
CA ILE A 202 19.28 -15.52 -5.85
C ILE A 202 19.78 -14.18 -5.33
N SER A 203 19.21 -13.08 -5.80
CA SER A 203 19.68 -11.71 -5.56
C SER A 203 19.38 -11.18 -4.16
N ALA A 204 18.25 -11.57 -3.57
CA ALA A 204 17.85 -11.08 -2.26
C ALA A 204 18.94 -11.31 -1.21
N ASP A 205 19.15 -10.32 -0.35
CA ASP A 205 20.09 -10.41 0.77
C ASP A 205 19.73 -11.55 1.74
N THR A 206 20.77 -12.10 2.36
CA THR A 206 20.62 -13.11 3.42
C THR A 206 21.11 -12.54 4.74
N TYR A 207 20.29 -12.62 5.78
CA TYR A 207 20.60 -12.13 7.12
C TYR A 207 20.84 -13.30 8.08
N ALA A 208 21.70 -13.08 9.09
CA ALA A 208 21.96 -14.07 10.11
C ALA A 208 20.72 -14.37 10.97
N SER A 209 19.86 -13.35 11.15
CA SER A 209 18.61 -13.44 11.91
C SER A 209 17.58 -12.46 11.40
N ILE A 210 16.32 -12.61 11.83
CA ILE A 210 15.26 -11.62 11.61
C ILE A 210 15.59 -10.29 12.32
N ASP A 211 16.19 -10.34 13.50
CA ASP A 211 16.65 -9.12 14.24
C ASP A 211 17.67 -8.33 13.42
N ASP A 212 18.64 -9.01 12.77
CA ASP A 212 19.61 -8.36 11.89
C ASP A 212 18.96 -7.74 10.64
N CYS A 213 17.97 -8.40 10.06
CA CYS A 213 17.23 -7.87 8.94
C CYS A 213 16.46 -6.59 9.33
N ILE A 214 15.78 -6.60 10.48
CA ILE A 214 15.08 -5.42 11.00
C ILE A 214 16.08 -4.28 11.26
N ARG A 215 17.24 -4.58 11.87
CA ARG A 215 18.30 -3.60 12.09
C ARG A 215 18.80 -2.98 10.79
N SER A 216 19.13 -3.80 9.81
CA SER A 216 19.60 -3.35 8.49
C SER A 216 18.56 -2.46 7.81
N PHE A 217 17.29 -2.88 7.79
CA PHE A 217 16.22 -2.08 7.22
C PHE A 217 16.08 -0.71 7.90
N MET A 218 15.97 -0.69 9.24
CA MET A 218 15.73 0.55 9.96
C MET A 218 16.95 1.48 9.98
N LYS A 219 18.17 0.93 9.93
CA LYS A 219 19.41 1.69 9.87
C LYS A 219 19.74 2.10 8.42
N GLU A 220 20.10 1.12 7.59
CA GLU A 220 20.78 1.37 6.31
C GLU A 220 19.81 1.82 5.22
N TRP A 221 18.57 1.30 5.24
CA TRP A 221 17.58 1.67 4.24
C TRP A 221 16.77 2.89 4.65
N MET A 222 16.30 2.95 5.90
CA MET A 222 15.45 4.05 6.34
C MET A 222 16.26 5.22 6.87
N ASP A 223 17.03 5.04 7.96
CA ASP A 223 17.72 6.14 8.65
C ASP A 223 18.81 6.78 7.80
N GLU A 224 19.73 5.98 7.28
CA GLU A 224 20.87 6.40 6.44
C GLU A 224 20.52 6.48 4.94
N GLY A 225 19.26 6.24 4.56
CA GLY A 225 18.80 6.19 3.18
C GLY A 225 17.57 7.07 2.93
N TYR A 226 16.39 6.45 2.82
CA TYR A 226 15.16 7.16 2.44
C TYR A 226 14.84 8.39 3.30
N LEU A 227 15.26 8.41 4.55
CA LEU A 227 15.00 9.50 5.50
C LEU A 227 16.20 10.44 5.72
N ASP A 228 17.30 10.22 5.02
CA ASP A 228 18.46 11.10 4.99
C ASP A 228 18.39 12.02 3.76
N SER A 229 18.29 13.32 3.97
CA SER A 229 18.18 14.30 2.87
C SER A 229 19.43 14.39 1.99
N SER A 230 20.55 13.82 2.42
CA SER A 230 21.80 13.75 1.64
C SER A 230 21.92 12.48 0.79
N ASP A 231 21.08 11.47 1.03
CA ASP A 231 21.08 10.22 0.26
C ASP A 231 20.25 10.33 -1.02
N TRP A 232 20.73 9.73 -2.10
CA TRP A 232 20.06 9.75 -3.42
C TRP A 232 18.67 9.10 -3.42
N ARG A 233 18.34 8.24 -2.45
CA ARG A 233 17.03 7.61 -2.27
C ARG A 233 16.00 8.55 -1.67
N ASN A 234 16.43 9.66 -1.08
CA ASN A 234 15.53 10.67 -0.54
C ASN A 234 15.06 11.61 -1.65
N HIS A 235 13.78 11.60 -1.95
CA HIS A 235 13.17 12.46 -2.96
C HIS A 235 12.42 13.65 -2.34
N GLY A 236 12.74 14.01 -1.12
CA GLY A 236 12.13 15.10 -0.37
C GLY A 236 10.92 14.66 0.46
N THR A 237 10.34 15.60 1.16
CA THR A 237 9.09 15.42 1.90
C THR A 237 7.91 15.77 0.99
N TYR A 238 7.02 14.83 0.78
CA TYR A 238 5.71 15.12 0.22
C TYR A 238 4.84 15.69 1.35
N LEU A 239 4.59 16.98 1.29
CA LEU A 239 3.62 17.68 2.12
C LEU A 239 2.39 18.00 1.30
#